data_629915a8a7b63c66c29321fcc6db89ee
#
_entry.id   629915a8a7b63c66c29321fcc6db89ee
#
_cell.length_a   1.000
_cell.length_b   1.000
_cell.length_c   1.000
_cell.angle_alpha   90.00
_cell.angle_beta   90.00
_cell.angle_gamma   90.00
#
_symmetry.space_group_name_H-M   'P 1'
#
loop_
_entity.id
_entity.type
_entity.pdbx_description
1 polymer ?
#
loop_
_entity_poly.entity_id
_entity_poly.type
_entity_poly.pdbx_seq_one_letter_code
_entity_poly.pdbx_strand_id
1 'polypeptide(L)'
;EGFLFSYSPLQGNYTVFNASLLGTRLLSFCYHYTQKEEYRKLAVQSIRACCAGQRDDGAWVYGMLPIQNWVDSFHTGYNLDALIAYQEMTGDESFKRYIEKGFNYYIQHFFEQDGTPKYYDNRMFPIDIHCPGQLFVTLSRLHEFGNHRDLAERVIQWTILNMQDKKGYFYYQLKSGISSKISYMRWSNAFMFNAMIHYLLCE
;
A
#
# COMPACT_ATOMS: atom_id res chain seq x y z
N GLU A 1 -8.71 19.81 14.82
CA GLU A 1 -8.18 18.60 15.48
C GLU A 1 -8.39 17.39 14.59
N GLY A 2 -7.41 16.45 14.57
CA GLY A 2 -7.50 15.20 13.85
C GLY A 2 -7.72 14.03 14.81
N PHE A 3 -8.10 12.87 14.28
CA PHE A 3 -8.22 11.62 15.05
C PHE A 3 -7.74 10.44 14.22
N LEU A 4 -7.38 9.34 14.92
CA LEU A 4 -7.12 8.04 14.32
C LEU A 4 -8.23 7.06 14.70
N PHE A 5 -8.65 6.23 13.75
CA PHE A 5 -9.58 5.15 14.03
C PHE A 5 -8.93 4.07 14.88
N SER A 6 -9.73 3.45 15.75
CA SER A 6 -9.29 2.26 16.46
C SER A 6 -9.12 1.09 15.48
N TYR A 7 -7.98 0.42 15.55
CA TYR A 7 -7.70 -0.79 14.76
C TYR A 7 -8.61 -1.96 15.17
N SER A 8 -9.02 -2.00 16.43
CA SER A 8 -9.91 -3.01 16.99
C SER A 8 -10.73 -2.43 18.14
N PRO A 9 -11.77 -3.14 18.63
CA PRO A 9 -12.57 -2.65 19.78
C PRO A 9 -11.81 -2.63 21.12
N LEU A 10 -10.54 -3.07 21.14
CA LEU A 10 -9.72 -3.02 22.35
C LEU A 10 -9.24 -1.59 22.60
N GLN A 11 -9.23 -1.18 23.88
CA GLN A 11 -8.77 0.16 24.25
C GLN A 11 -7.27 0.36 23.89
N GLY A 12 -6.93 1.59 23.51
CA GLY A 12 -5.54 1.97 23.19
C GLY A 12 -5.05 1.52 21.82
N ASN A 13 -5.88 0.90 20.97
CA ASN A 13 -5.48 0.37 19.68
C ASN A 13 -5.77 1.33 18.51
N TYR A 14 -5.39 2.60 18.66
CA TYR A 14 -5.57 3.69 17.67
C TYR A 14 -4.24 4.31 17.23
N THR A 15 -3.21 3.49 17.06
CA THR A 15 -1.86 3.96 16.76
C THR A 15 -1.39 3.63 15.35
N VAL A 16 -2.20 2.92 14.56
CA VAL A 16 -1.84 2.39 13.25
C VAL A 16 -2.42 3.25 12.12
N PHE A 17 -1.56 3.78 11.25
CA PHE A 17 -1.97 4.72 10.22
C PHE A 17 -2.83 4.09 9.12
N ASN A 18 -2.47 2.90 8.62
CA ASN A 18 -3.20 2.25 7.55
C ASN A 18 -4.65 1.93 7.92
N ALA A 19 -4.93 1.55 9.17
CA ALA A 19 -6.29 1.32 9.64
C ALA A 19 -7.14 2.60 9.56
N SER A 20 -6.56 3.73 9.96
CA SER A 20 -7.21 5.04 9.88
C SER A 20 -7.42 5.50 8.45
N LEU A 21 -6.44 5.29 7.57
CA LEU A 21 -6.58 5.63 6.15
C LEU A 21 -7.60 4.73 5.43
N LEU A 22 -7.73 3.46 5.79
CA LEU A 22 -8.81 2.60 5.28
C LEU A 22 -10.19 3.10 5.73
N GLY A 23 -10.33 3.54 6.98
CA GLY A 23 -11.54 4.21 7.47
C GLY A 23 -11.84 5.51 6.72
N THR A 24 -10.80 6.32 6.47
CA THR A 24 -10.89 7.53 5.63
C THR A 24 -11.37 7.21 4.23
N ARG A 25 -10.82 6.17 3.59
CA ARG A 25 -11.24 5.71 2.27
C ARG A 25 -12.72 5.33 2.25
N LEU A 26 -13.19 4.56 3.23
CA LEU A 26 -14.61 4.21 3.34
C LEU A 26 -15.49 5.46 3.44
N LEU A 27 -15.14 6.41 4.31
CA LEU A 27 -15.88 7.66 4.47
C LEU A 27 -15.91 8.50 3.19
N SER A 28 -14.82 8.49 2.42
CA SER A 28 -14.74 9.19 1.14
C SER A 28 -15.72 8.63 0.11
N PHE A 29 -15.82 7.30 0.02
CA PHE A 29 -16.86 6.66 -0.80
C PHE A 29 -18.27 6.95 -0.29
N CYS A 30 -18.50 6.89 1.02
CA CYS A 30 -19.79 7.26 1.61
C CYS A 30 -20.18 8.69 1.24
N TYR A 31 -19.25 9.64 1.32
CA TYR A 31 -19.47 11.02 0.87
C TYR A 31 -19.82 11.08 -0.61
N HIS A 32 -19.02 10.44 -1.46
CA HIS A 32 -19.22 10.48 -2.92
C HIS A 32 -20.63 10.04 -3.32
N TYR A 33 -21.12 8.92 -2.75
CA TYR A 33 -22.42 8.37 -3.12
C TYR A 33 -23.60 9.03 -2.40
N THR A 34 -23.41 9.59 -1.21
CA THR A 34 -24.52 10.14 -0.42
C THR A 34 -24.58 11.66 -0.39
N GLN A 35 -23.47 12.33 -0.74
CA GLN A 35 -23.25 13.77 -0.66
C GLN A 35 -23.45 14.34 0.75
N LYS A 36 -23.35 13.50 1.80
CA LYS A 36 -23.49 13.93 3.19
C LYS A 36 -22.14 14.46 3.70
N GLU A 37 -22.10 15.77 3.99
CA GLU A 37 -20.90 16.47 4.45
C GLU A 37 -20.29 15.93 5.75
N GLU A 38 -21.07 15.23 6.58
CA GLU A 38 -20.57 14.57 7.79
C GLU A 38 -19.45 13.57 7.49
N TYR A 39 -19.58 12.78 6.41
CA TYR A 39 -18.55 11.81 6.02
C TYR A 39 -17.28 12.49 5.54
N ARG A 40 -17.40 13.56 4.75
CA ARG A 40 -16.24 14.35 4.30
C ARG A 40 -15.51 15.01 5.48
N LYS A 41 -16.24 15.59 6.43
CA LYS A 41 -15.66 16.19 7.64
C LYS A 41 -14.87 15.18 8.46
N LEU A 42 -15.40 13.98 8.67
CA LEU A 42 -14.71 12.92 9.39
C LEU A 42 -13.49 12.40 8.60
N ALA A 43 -13.63 12.22 7.29
CA ALA A 43 -12.53 11.80 6.43
C ALA A 43 -11.35 12.78 6.50
N VAL A 44 -11.60 14.10 6.36
CA VAL A 44 -10.54 15.12 6.39
C VAL A 44 -9.85 15.21 7.75
N GLN A 45 -10.57 14.98 8.85
CA GLN A 45 -9.96 14.96 10.19
C GLN A 45 -9.00 13.77 10.36
N SER A 46 -9.41 12.59 9.92
CA SER A 46 -8.57 11.39 10.01
C SER A 46 -7.36 11.47 9.08
N ILE A 47 -7.55 11.91 7.82
CA ILE A 47 -6.45 12.03 6.87
C ILE A 47 -5.39 13.06 7.33
N ARG A 48 -5.79 14.16 7.94
CA ARG A 48 -4.87 15.16 8.53
C ARG A 48 -4.00 14.54 9.61
N ALA A 49 -4.59 13.75 10.50
CA ALA A 49 -3.84 13.05 11.55
C ALA A 49 -2.83 12.04 10.96
N CYS A 50 -3.24 11.28 9.94
CA CYS A 50 -2.35 10.34 9.27
C CYS A 50 -1.23 11.04 8.49
N CYS A 51 -1.53 12.12 7.79
CA CYS A 51 -0.52 12.89 7.05
C CYS A 51 0.47 13.60 7.98
N ALA A 52 0.04 14.03 9.17
CA ALA A 52 0.95 14.57 10.19
C ALA A 52 1.96 13.54 10.69
N GLY A 53 1.69 12.24 10.53
CA GLY A 53 2.62 11.15 10.83
C GLY A 53 3.57 10.77 9.71
N GLN A 54 3.46 11.40 8.53
CA GLN A 54 4.42 11.21 7.44
C GLN A 54 5.75 11.88 7.77
N ARG A 55 6.86 11.16 7.60
CA ARG A 55 8.20 11.67 7.77
C ARG A 55 8.56 12.65 6.65
N ASP A 56 9.61 13.43 6.87
CA ASP A 56 10.09 14.41 5.87
C ASP A 56 10.57 13.75 4.56
N ASP A 57 11.07 12.51 4.64
CA ASP A 57 11.47 11.70 3.50
C ASP A 57 10.30 11.07 2.73
N GLY A 58 9.07 11.17 3.24
CA GLY A 58 7.87 10.63 2.64
C GLY A 58 7.38 9.29 3.22
N ALA A 59 8.16 8.67 4.10
CA ALA A 59 7.80 7.40 4.73
C ALA A 59 6.67 7.55 5.76
N TRP A 60 5.89 6.48 5.94
CA TRP A 60 5.10 6.23 7.14
C TRP A 60 5.62 5.01 7.87
N VAL A 61 5.88 5.14 9.16
CA VAL A 61 6.01 3.97 10.02
C VAL A 61 4.65 3.26 10.10
N TYR A 62 4.66 1.95 10.40
CA TYR A 62 3.42 1.19 10.53
C TYR A 62 2.47 1.80 11.59
N GLY A 63 3.01 2.26 12.71
CA GLY A 63 2.26 2.89 13.76
C GLY A 63 3.12 3.70 14.73
N MET A 64 2.44 4.38 15.66
CA MET A 64 3.05 5.38 16.56
C MET A 64 3.79 4.76 17.76
N LEU A 65 3.58 3.48 18.08
CA LEU A 65 4.27 2.84 19.19
C LEU A 65 5.70 2.44 18.79
N PRO A 66 6.68 2.46 19.73
CA PRO A 66 8.05 2.05 19.42
C PRO A 66 8.16 0.66 18.80
N ILE A 67 7.31 -0.28 19.22
CA ILE A 67 7.24 -1.63 18.66
C ILE A 67 6.63 -1.66 17.24
N GLN A 68 6.04 -0.58 16.78
CA GLN A 68 5.43 -0.43 15.46
C GLN A 68 6.28 0.45 14.51
N ASN A 69 7.50 0.79 14.93
CA ASN A 69 8.37 1.71 14.22
C ASN A 69 9.15 1.01 13.10
N TRP A 70 8.44 0.37 12.17
CA TRP A 70 8.99 -0.11 10.91
C TRP A 70 8.25 0.50 9.73
N VAL A 71 8.90 0.55 8.58
CA VAL A 71 8.31 0.98 7.32
C VAL A 71 8.25 -0.23 6.39
N ASP A 72 7.07 -0.54 5.86
CA ASP A 72 6.91 -1.66 4.96
C ASP A 72 6.17 -1.27 3.67
N SER A 73 6.41 -2.07 2.66
CA SER A 73 5.97 -1.84 1.29
C SER A 73 4.45 -1.81 1.15
N PHE A 74 3.77 -2.86 1.61
CA PHE A 74 2.35 -2.96 1.28
C PHE A 74 1.46 -2.04 2.12
N HIS A 75 1.82 -1.73 3.38
CA HIS A 75 1.10 -0.71 4.14
C HIS A 75 1.37 0.70 3.57
N THR A 76 2.57 0.97 3.06
CA THR A 76 2.85 2.22 2.33
C THR A 76 1.96 2.33 1.10
N GLY A 77 1.84 1.27 0.30
CA GLY A 77 0.92 1.23 -0.85
C GLY A 77 -0.54 1.42 -0.44
N TYR A 78 -1.01 0.78 0.64
CA TYR A 78 -2.37 0.98 1.15
C TYR A 78 -2.63 2.42 1.61
N ASN A 79 -1.65 3.06 2.22
CA ASN A 79 -1.75 4.47 2.60
C ASN A 79 -1.92 5.35 1.38
N LEU A 80 -1.11 5.13 0.34
CA LEU A 80 -1.22 5.85 -0.93
C LEU A 80 -2.58 5.63 -1.60
N ASP A 81 -3.04 4.38 -1.71
CA ASP A 81 -4.34 4.05 -2.30
C ASP A 81 -5.51 4.73 -1.57
N ALA A 82 -5.43 4.83 -0.25
CA ALA A 82 -6.47 5.49 0.54
C ALA A 82 -6.46 7.02 0.36
N LEU A 83 -5.28 7.64 0.27
CA LEU A 83 -5.12 9.06 0.00
C LEU A 83 -5.64 9.43 -1.41
N ILE A 84 -5.31 8.61 -2.41
CA ILE A 84 -5.80 8.78 -3.77
C ILE A 84 -7.32 8.66 -3.82
N ALA A 85 -7.88 7.62 -3.19
CA ALA A 85 -9.31 7.42 -3.13
C ALA A 85 -10.03 8.61 -2.46
N TYR A 86 -9.44 9.19 -1.41
CA TYR A 86 -9.97 10.42 -0.82
C TYR A 86 -10.00 11.57 -1.84
N GLN A 87 -8.89 11.82 -2.51
CA GLN A 87 -8.79 12.89 -3.52
C GLN A 87 -9.80 12.70 -4.64
N GLU A 88 -9.90 11.49 -5.20
CA GLU A 88 -10.85 11.16 -6.28
C GLU A 88 -12.31 11.32 -5.86
N MET A 89 -12.66 10.85 -4.67
CA MET A 89 -14.06 10.83 -4.21
C MET A 89 -14.54 12.18 -3.68
N THR A 90 -13.63 13.06 -3.25
CA THR A 90 -13.98 14.36 -2.66
C THR A 90 -13.61 15.55 -3.52
N GLY A 91 -12.72 15.40 -4.49
CA GLY A 91 -12.13 16.51 -5.28
C GLY A 91 -11.15 17.37 -4.49
N ASP A 92 -10.77 16.97 -3.26
CA ASP A 92 -9.88 17.75 -2.40
C ASP A 92 -8.41 17.35 -2.63
N GLU A 93 -7.64 18.21 -3.26
CA GLU A 93 -6.21 18.01 -3.56
C GLU A 93 -5.25 18.47 -2.43
N SER A 94 -5.77 18.88 -1.27
CA SER A 94 -4.94 19.43 -0.18
C SER A 94 -3.85 18.49 0.32
N PHE A 95 -3.98 17.19 0.05
CA PHE A 95 -3.04 16.15 0.49
C PHE A 95 -2.13 15.62 -0.64
N LYS A 96 -2.19 16.20 -1.83
CA LYS A 96 -1.41 15.77 -3.01
C LYS A 96 0.08 15.66 -2.72
N ARG A 97 0.67 16.63 -2.02
CA ARG A 97 2.09 16.61 -1.64
C ARG A 97 2.49 15.40 -0.80
N TYR A 98 1.58 14.87 0.02
CA TYR A 98 1.83 13.68 0.83
C TYR A 98 1.80 12.42 -0.03
N ILE A 99 0.93 12.37 -1.02
CA ILE A 99 0.87 11.29 -2.01
C ILE A 99 2.18 11.28 -2.81
N GLU A 100 2.61 12.43 -3.36
CA GLU A 100 3.83 12.55 -4.16
C GLU A 100 5.09 12.13 -3.37
N LYS A 101 5.25 12.65 -2.15
CA LYS A 101 6.37 12.26 -1.29
C LYS A 101 6.36 10.77 -0.95
N GLY A 102 5.20 10.25 -0.55
CA GLY A 102 5.05 8.84 -0.18
C GLY A 102 5.28 7.92 -1.37
N PHE A 103 4.81 8.28 -2.56
CA PHE A 103 5.03 7.51 -3.78
C PHE A 103 6.51 7.51 -4.20
N ASN A 104 7.18 8.65 -4.15
CA ASN A 104 8.62 8.72 -4.41
C ASN A 104 9.40 7.82 -3.45
N TYR A 105 9.09 7.88 -2.14
CA TYR A 105 9.69 6.98 -1.16
C TYR A 105 9.42 5.51 -1.49
N TYR A 106 8.17 5.17 -1.84
CA TYR A 106 7.74 3.82 -2.18
C TYR A 106 8.56 3.22 -3.32
N ILE A 107 8.68 3.95 -4.43
CA ILE A 107 9.43 3.48 -5.61
C ILE A 107 10.93 3.36 -5.31
N GLN A 108 11.51 4.28 -4.54
CA GLN A 108 12.95 4.33 -4.31
C GLN A 108 13.45 3.28 -3.30
N HIS A 109 12.59 2.83 -2.36
CA HIS A 109 13.06 2.03 -1.22
C HIS A 109 12.61 0.57 -1.24
N PHE A 110 11.58 0.22 -2.00
CA PHE A 110 10.99 -1.12 -1.92
C PHE A 110 11.23 -2.00 -3.14
N PHE A 111 11.94 -1.50 -4.14
CA PHE A 111 12.22 -2.27 -5.35
C PHE A 111 13.68 -2.10 -5.74
N GLU A 112 14.38 -3.22 -5.87
CA GLU A 112 15.76 -3.22 -6.33
C GLU A 112 15.84 -3.07 -7.85
N GLN A 113 17.05 -2.77 -8.36
CA GLN A 113 17.26 -2.53 -9.79
C GLN A 113 16.89 -3.75 -10.67
N ASP A 114 17.03 -4.95 -10.14
CA ASP A 114 16.69 -6.20 -10.83
C ASP A 114 15.19 -6.57 -10.75
N GLY A 115 14.38 -5.75 -10.07
CA GLY A 115 12.96 -5.98 -9.84
C GLY A 115 12.64 -6.76 -8.57
N THR A 116 13.63 -7.09 -7.73
CA THR A 116 13.38 -7.75 -6.44
C THR A 116 12.56 -6.83 -5.52
N PRO A 117 11.34 -7.25 -5.10
CA PRO A 117 10.55 -6.46 -4.17
C PRO A 117 11.00 -6.71 -2.73
N LYS A 118 10.97 -5.68 -1.89
CA LYS A 118 11.28 -5.78 -0.45
C LYS A 118 10.03 -5.59 0.40
N TYR A 119 9.96 -6.32 1.50
CA TYR A 119 8.92 -6.08 2.51
C TYR A 119 9.23 -4.84 3.33
N TYR A 120 10.46 -4.72 3.86
CA TYR A 120 10.92 -3.58 4.63
C TYR A 120 11.85 -2.69 3.81
N ASP A 121 11.86 -1.40 4.11
CA ASP A 121 12.71 -0.40 3.46
C ASP A 121 14.22 -0.64 3.67
N ASN A 122 14.58 -1.21 4.81
CA ASN A 122 15.96 -1.30 5.31
C ASN A 122 16.58 -2.70 5.27
N ARG A 123 15.88 -3.71 4.71
CA ARG A 123 16.40 -5.08 4.61
C ARG A 123 15.72 -5.86 3.49
N MET A 124 16.45 -6.82 2.91
CA MET A 124 15.97 -7.63 1.80
C MET A 124 14.88 -8.63 2.22
N PHE A 125 15.07 -9.35 3.30
CA PHE A 125 14.15 -10.41 3.72
C PHE A 125 13.31 -10.02 4.94
N PRO A 126 12.07 -10.56 5.04
CA PRO A 126 11.41 -11.46 4.09
C PRO A 126 10.99 -10.73 2.81
N ILE A 127 10.83 -11.47 1.68
CA ILE A 127 10.14 -11.00 0.48
C ILE A 127 8.74 -11.61 0.49
N ASP A 128 7.73 -10.79 0.60
CA ASP A 128 6.34 -11.19 0.70
C ASP A 128 5.61 -10.92 -0.62
N ILE A 129 4.76 -11.84 -1.04
CA ILE A 129 4.04 -11.75 -2.31
C ILE A 129 3.10 -10.54 -2.42
N HIS A 130 2.70 -9.96 -1.28
CA HIS A 130 1.91 -8.73 -1.28
C HIS A 130 2.68 -7.53 -1.81
N CYS A 131 4.02 -7.52 -1.65
CA CYS A 131 4.85 -6.38 -2.06
C CYS A 131 4.81 -6.16 -3.57
N PRO A 132 5.10 -7.16 -4.43
CA PRO A 132 4.95 -6.98 -5.87
C PRO A 132 3.50 -6.76 -6.27
N GLY A 133 2.55 -7.46 -5.64
CA GLY A 133 1.13 -7.28 -5.95
C GLY A 133 0.64 -5.86 -5.68
N GLN A 134 1.05 -5.25 -4.58
CA GLN A 134 0.69 -3.88 -4.24
C GLN A 134 1.26 -2.84 -5.21
N LEU A 135 2.46 -3.07 -5.77
CA LEU A 135 3.03 -2.17 -6.77
C LEU A 135 2.07 -1.92 -7.94
N PHE A 136 1.55 -3.00 -8.54
CA PHE A 136 0.69 -2.86 -9.72
C PHE A 136 -0.62 -2.15 -9.40
N VAL A 137 -1.21 -2.41 -8.23
CA VAL A 137 -2.39 -1.69 -7.76
C VAL A 137 -2.08 -0.21 -7.60
N THR A 138 -1.00 0.13 -6.91
CA THR A 138 -0.61 1.52 -6.62
C THR A 138 -0.26 2.29 -7.91
N LEU A 139 0.50 1.69 -8.84
CA LEU A 139 0.81 2.31 -10.13
C LEU A 139 -0.47 2.58 -10.97
N SER A 140 -1.39 1.63 -10.98
CA SER A 140 -2.67 1.78 -11.66
C SER A 140 -3.52 2.91 -11.05
N ARG A 141 -3.62 2.95 -9.73
CA ARG A 141 -4.40 3.95 -8.99
C ARG A 141 -3.84 5.37 -9.14
N LEU A 142 -2.53 5.51 -9.22
CA LEU A 142 -1.84 6.79 -9.42
C LEU A 142 -1.75 7.21 -10.90
N HIS A 143 -2.18 6.37 -11.82
CA HIS A 143 -1.98 6.55 -13.27
C HIS A 143 -0.48 6.68 -13.65
N GLU A 144 0.40 6.04 -12.87
CA GLU A 144 1.85 6.10 -13.02
C GLU A 144 2.45 4.89 -13.76
N PHE A 145 1.61 4.02 -14.28
CA PHE A 145 2.07 2.80 -14.97
C PHE A 145 2.96 3.11 -16.17
N GLY A 146 2.60 4.13 -16.97
CA GLY A 146 3.39 4.54 -18.13
C GLY A 146 4.78 5.05 -17.76
N ASN A 147 4.90 5.82 -16.67
CA ASN A 147 6.16 6.38 -16.18
C ASN A 147 7.07 5.34 -15.51
N HIS A 148 6.49 4.22 -15.04
CA HIS A 148 7.20 3.17 -14.30
C HIS A 148 7.07 1.78 -14.97
N ARG A 149 6.81 1.73 -16.27
CA ARG A 149 6.65 0.49 -17.05
C ARG A 149 7.83 -0.46 -16.88
N ASP A 150 9.05 0.03 -17.05
CA ASP A 150 10.27 -0.77 -16.93
C ASP A 150 10.42 -1.40 -15.53
N LEU A 151 10.03 -0.67 -14.48
CA LEU A 151 10.00 -1.22 -13.13
C LEU A 151 8.94 -2.32 -13.00
N ALA A 152 7.73 -2.05 -13.48
CA ALA A 152 6.63 -3.00 -13.43
C ALA A 152 6.99 -4.31 -14.15
N GLU A 153 7.59 -4.23 -15.33
CA GLU A 153 8.06 -5.39 -16.10
C GLU A 153 9.13 -6.19 -15.36
N ARG A 154 10.14 -5.53 -14.79
CA ARG A 154 11.16 -6.23 -13.99
C ARG A 154 10.55 -6.91 -12.76
N VAL A 155 9.65 -6.24 -12.06
CA VAL A 155 9.03 -6.78 -10.85
C VAL A 155 8.12 -7.97 -11.17
N ILE A 156 7.30 -7.92 -12.24
CA ILE A 156 6.45 -9.06 -12.62
C ILE A 156 7.29 -10.26 -13.07
N GLN A 157 8.33 -10.03 -13.87
CA GLN A 157 9.24 -11.08 -14.33
C GLN A 157 9.96 -11.72 -13.14
N TRP A 158 10.52 -10.92 -12.24
CA TRP A 158 11.18 -11.41 -11.04
C TRP A 158 10.22 -12.23 -10.18
N THR A 159 8.98 -11.76 -10.01
CA THR A 159 7.96 -12.44 -9.19
C THR A 159 7.57 -13.79 -9.79
N ILE A 160 7.34 -13.86 -11.10
CA ILE A 160 7.04 -15.11 -11.80
C ILE A 160 8.20 -16.10 -11.66
N LEU A 161 9.42 -15.65 -11.89
CA LEU A 161 10.61 -16.54 -11.84
C LEU A 161 10.89 -17.07 -10.43
N ASN A 162 10.66 -16.28 -9.38
CA ASN A 162 11.10 -16.61 -8.03
C ASN A 162 9.96 -17.05 -7.09
N MET A 163 8.73 -16.62 -7.35
CA MET A 163 7.61 -16.82 -6.42
C MET A 163 6.41 -17.58 -7.04
N GLN A 164 6.46 -17.98 -8.31
CA GLN A 164 5.42 -18.79 -8.93
C GLN A 164 5.83 -20.26 -9.06
N ASP A 165 4.92 -21.16 -8.71
CA ASP A 165 5.07 -22.60 -8.93
C ASP A 165 4.78 -22.95 -10.39
N LYS A 166 5.35 -24.08 -10.88
CA LYS A 166 5.08 -24.62 -12.22
C LYS A 166 3.59 -24.90 -12.50
N LYS A 167 2.79 -25.05 -11.44
CA LYS A 167 1.33 -25.22 -11.52
C LYS A 167 0.56 -23.88 -11.61
N GLY A 168 1.28 -22.73 -11.59
CA GLY A 168 0.72 -21.40 -11.79
C GLY A 168 0.32 -20.65 -10.53
N TYR A 169 0.35 -21.27 -9.35
CA TYR A 169 0.04 -20.54 -8.10
C TYR A 169 1.28 -19.82 -7.54
N PHE A 170 1.06 -18.81 -6.71
CA PHE A 170 2.13 -18.04 -6.08
C PHE A 170 2.41 -18.49 -4.65
N TYR A 171 3.69 -18.50 -4.29
CA TYR A 171 4.18 -18.74 -2.93
C TYR A 171 3.88 -17.54 -2.04
N TYR A 172 3.78 -17.80 -0.72
CA TYR A 172 3.51 -16.74 0.24
C TYR A 172 4.74 -15.85 0.46
N GLN A 173 5.89 -16.42 0.82
CA GLN A 173 7.01 -15.62 1.31
C GLN A 173 8.36 -16.31 1.11
N LEU A 174 9.35 -15.56 0.64
CA LEU A 174 10.74 -15.97 0.62
C LEU A 174 11.47 -15.41 1.85
N LYS A 175 12.28 -16.26 2.48
CA LYS A 175 13.13 -15.92 3.62
C LYS A 175 14.57 -16.32 3.34
N SER A 176 15.52 -15.72 4.05
CA SER A 176 16.91 -16.16 4.02
C SER A 176 16.99 -17.60 4.53
N GLY A 177 17.31 -18.55 3.64
CA GLY A 177 17.47 -19.97 3.92
C GLY A 177 16.19 -20.80 3.77
N ILE A 178 15.08 -20.47 4.41
CA ILE A 178 13.83 -21.27 4.38
C ILE A 178 12.68 -20.42 3.88
N SER A 179 12.08 -20.79 2.76
CA SER A 179 10.95 -20.08 2.16
C SER A 179 9.61 -20.76 2.46
N SER A 180 8.56 -19.99 2.67
CA SER A 180 7.20 -20.49 2.76
C SER A 180 6.57 -20.57 1.37
N LYS A 181 6.56 -21.80 0.81
CA LYS A 181 5.93 -22.09 -0.48
C LYS A 181 4.44 -22.42 -0.38
N ILE A 182 3.80 -22.05 0.74
CA ILE A 182 2.37 -22.23 0.93
C ILE A 182 1.62 -21.31 -0.04
N SER A 183 0.66 -21.90 -0.73
CA SER A 183 -0.23 -21.19 -1.66
C SER A 183 -1.50 -20.78 -0.93
N TYR A 184 -1.48 -19.63 -0.28
CA TYR A 184 -2.71 -19.11 0.34
C TYR A 184 -3.64 -18.55 -0.73
N MET A 185 -4.85 -19.09 -0.82
CA MET A 185 -5.82 -18.67 -1.83
C MET A 185 -6.11 -17.16 -1.75
N ARG A 186 -6.44 -16.65 -0.56
CA ARG A 186 -6.78 -15.23 -0.37
C ARG A 186 -5.56 -14.30 -0.33
N TRP A 187 -4.45 -14.76 0.25
CA TRP A 187 -3.28 -13.91 0.48
C TRP A 187 -2.31 -13.89 -0.70
N SER A 188 -1.93 -15.05 -1.21
CA SER A 188 -0.96 -15.09 -2.32
C SER A 188 -1.66 -14.95 -3.67
N ASN A 189 -2.61 -15.83 -3.94
CA ASN A 189 -3.15 -15.95 -5.30
C ASN A 189 -4.17 -14.86 -5.63
N ALA A 190 -5.08 -14.51 -4.72
CA ALA A 190 -6.05 -13.45 -4.97
C ALA A 190 -5.37 -12.08 -5.12
N PHE A 191 -4.33 -11.78 -4.29
CA PHE A 191 -3.56 -10.55 -4.44
C PHE A 191 -2.84 -10.49 -5.78
N MET A 192 -2.13 -11.54 -6.17
CA MET A 192 -1.44 -11.58 -7.46
C MET A 192 -2.40 -11.60 -8.64
N PHE A 193 -3.54 -12.28 -8.54
CA PHE A 193 -4.57 -12.22 -9.57
C PHE A 193 -5.07 -10.79 -9.79
N ASN A 194 -5.42 -10.09 -8.72
CA ASN A 194 -5.80 -8.68 -8.78
C ASN A 194 -4.69 -7.80 -9.37
N ALA A 195 -3.44 -8.00 -8.92
CA ALA A 195 -2.28 -7.28 -9.40
C ALA A 195 -2.04 -7.48 -10.91
N MET A 196 -2.14 -8.72 -11.39
CA MET A 196 -1.98 -9.04 -12.81
C MET A 196 -3.10 -8.44 -13.68
N ILE A 197 -4.32 -8.33 -13.15
CA ILE A 197 -5.39 -7.61 -13.84
C ILE A 197 -5.02 -6.13 -14.01
N HIS A 198 -4.55 -5.47 -12.94
CA HIS A 198 -4.09 -4.08 -13.04
C HIS A 198 -2.95 -3.92 -14.05
N TYR A 199 -1.99 -4.85 -14.05
CA TYR A 199 -0.89 -4.88 -15.02
C TYR A 199 -1.42 -4.96 -16.47
N LEU A 200 -2.31 -5.91 -16.77
CA LEU A 200 -2.83 -6.14 -18.11
C LEU A 200 -3.78 -5.03 -18.62
N LEU A 201 -4.50 -4.36 -17.71
CA LEU A 201 -5.43 -3.28 -18.10
C LEU A 201 -4.73 -1.94 -18.31
N CYS A 202 -3.48 -1.79 -17.83
CA CYS A 202 -2.68 -0.58 -17.98
C CYS A 202 -1.62 -0.69 -19.10
N GLU A 203 -1.56 -1.85 -19.79
CA GLU A 203 -0.80 -2.00 -21.03
C GLU A 203 -1.50 -1.27 -22.18
#